data_77eb1aef9aae207c9b51200c0b47039c
#
_entry.id   77eb1aef9aae207c9b51200c0b47039c
#
_cell.length_a   1.000
_cell.length_b   1.000
_cell.length_c   1.000
_cell.angle_alpha   90.00
_cell.angle_beta   90.00
_cell.angle_gamma   90.00
#
_symmetry.space_group_name_H-M   'P 1'
#
loop_
_entity.id
_entity.type
_entity.pdbx_description
1 polymer ?
#
loop_
_entity_poly.entity_id
_entity_poly.type
_entity_poly.pdbx_seq_one_letter_code
_entity_poly.pdbx_strand_id
1 'polypeptide(L)'
;EQKGWSGHLSDRLNEILPKERILTEEQMDRHTTFRTGGPARYFLVIETRKELAQVLAWLQEEALPWFLLGNGSNLLVGDRGYRGAILHLAGEFLKTEIDEATIRCGAGAMLSAVSRSAMEAGLTGLEFASGIPGTIGGAVRMNAGAYNGEIAGVTESVEVMEPDGRCRVYNREEMAFGYRTSIVKTKPCVVLSTVLKLQKGDRSEISATMQELSAKRREKQPLEYPSAGSTFKRPEGYFAGKLIMDAGLAGACVGGAQVSEKHCGFVINRKNATSADVAGLIQKVTETVQEKFGVTLEPEVIFLGDFEK
;
A
#
# COMPACT_ATOMS: atom_id res chain seq x y z
N GLU A 1 25.81 24.21 -13.12
CA GLU A 1 24.59 24.22 -14.00
C GLU A 1 23.35 23.56 -13.35
N GLN A 2 23.43 22.96 -12.15
CA GLN A 2 22.29 22.33 -11.47
C GLN A 2 21.36 23.28 -10.69
N LYS A 3 21.76 24.53 -10.44
CA LYS A 3 20.97 25.51 -9.64
C LYS A 3 19.86 26.23 -10.40
N GLY A 4 19.87 26.25 -11.74
CA GLY A 4 18.87 26.97 -12.55
C GLY A 4 17.58 26.16 -12.82
N TRP A 5 17.67 24.83 -12.83
CA TRP A 5 16.52 23.96 -13.15
C TRP A 5 15.56 23.76 -11.97
N SER A 6 16.06 23.80 -10.74
CA SER A 6 15.22 23.58 -9.55
C SER A 6 14.25 24.76 -9.28
N GLY A 7 14.62 25.98 -9.63
CA GLY A 7 13.77 27.16 -9.43
C GLY A 7 12.52 27.16 -10.33
N HIS A 8 12.68 26.87 -11.61
CA HIS A 8 11.58 26.91 -12.59
C HIS A 8 10.54 25.81 -12.38
N LEU A 9 10.98 24.60 -12.00
CA LEU A 9 10.12 23.47 -11.65
C LEU A 9 9.23 23.75 -10.43
N SER A 10 9.79 24.44 -9.45
CA SER A 10 9.11 24.85 -8.22
C SER A 10 8.02 25.91 -8.47
N ASP A 11 8.24 26.85 -9.40
CA ASP A 11 7.30 27.95 -9.65
C ASP A 11 6.00 27.45 -10.30
N ARG A 12 6.07 26.59 -11.31
CA ARG A 12 4.89 25.98 -11.94
C ARG A 12 4.09 25.11 -10.99
N LEU A 13 4.78 24.34 -10.16
CA LEU A 13 4.10 23.47 -9.18
C LEU A 13 3.35 24.29 -8.11
N ASN A 14 3.90 25.48 -7.73
CA ASN A 14 3.24 26.42 -6.82
C ASN A 14 1.99 27.11 -7.40
N GLU A 15 1.80 27.07 -8.74
CA GLU A 15 0.55 27.48 -9.38
C GLU A 15 -0.55 26.41 -9.29
N ILE A 16 -0.15 25.15 -9.11
CA ILE A 16 -1.07 23.99 -9.03
C ILE A 16 -1.44 23.69 -7.58
N LEU A 17 -0.45 23.65 -6.70
CA LEU A 17 -0.60 23.27 -5.29
C LEU A 17 -0.07 24.38 -4.36
N PRO A 18 -0.72 24.60 -3.20
CA PRO A 18 -0.17 25.45 -2.14
C PRO A 18 1.19 24.96 -1.66
N LYS A 19 2.09 25.87 -1.28
CA LYS A 19 3.47 25.55 -0.86
C LYS A 19 3.55 24.54 0.29
N GLU A 20 2.63 24.62 1.24
CA GLU A 20 2.54 23.73 2.40
C GLU A 20 2.19 22.28 2.03
N ARG A 21 1.72 22.04 0.81
CA ARG A 21 1.40 20.71 0.26
C ARG A 21 2.47 20.19 -0.72
N ILE A 22 3.56 20.94 -0.90
CA ILE A 22 4.72 20.58 -1.73
C ILE A 22 5.92 20.42 -0.80
N LEU A 23 6.20 19.18 -0.38
CA LEU A 23 7.37 18.88 0.43
C LEU A 23 8.51 18.44 -0.49
N THR A 24 9.70 19.00 -0.30
CA THR A 24 10.90 18.64 -1.05
C THR A 24 11.87 17.90 -0.14
N GLU A 25 12.58 16.91 -0.68
CA GLU A 25 13.52 16.06 0.10
C GLU A 25 12.85 15.46 1.35
N GLU A 26 11.57 15.09 1.22
CA GLU A 26 10.77 14.55 2.34
C GLU A 26 11.18 13.13 2.67
N GLN A 27 11.47 12.89 3.97
CA GLN A 27 11.97 11.61 4.46
C GLN A 27 10.87 10.55 4.44
N MET A 28 11.08 9.49 3.67
CA MET A 28 10.08 8.44 3.46
C MET A 28 9.93 7.47 4.64
N ASP A 29 10.87 7.45 5.58
CA ASP A 29 10.73 6.71 6.85
C ASP A 29 9.49 7.13 7.66
N ARG A 30 9.03 8.39 7.49
CA ARG A 30 7.81 8.93 8.11
C ARG A 30 6.52 8.46 7.41
N HIS A 31 6.65 7.98 6.18
CA HIS A 31 5.52 7.63 5.30
C HIS A 31 5.46 6.14 4.94
N THR A 32 6.30 5.32 5.54
CA THR A 32 6.30 3.85 5.39
C THR A 32 6.07 3.16 6.73
N THR A 33 5.36 2.04 6.69
CA THR A 33 5.14 1.25 7.91
C THR A 33 6.38 0.46 8.36
N PHE A 34 7.38 0.30 7.50
CA PHE A 34 8.72 -0.16 7.90
C PHE A 34 9.50 0.86 8.71
N ARG A 35 9.11 2.15 8.61
CA ARG A 35 9.87 3.28 9.17
C ARG A 35 11.31 3.31 8.68
N THR A 36 11.49 3.07 7.39
CA THR A 36 12.75 3.19 6.65
C THR A 36 12.50 3.92 5.35
N GLY A 37 13.56 4.44 4.75
CA GLY A 37 13.55 5.11 3.45
C GLY A 37 14.17 6.50 3.48
N GLY A 38 15.00 6.78 2.50
CA GLY A 38 15.60 8.08 2.27
C GLY A 38 14.62 9.09 1.66
N PRO A 39 15.12 10.28 1.26
CA PRO A 39 14.27 11.39 0.84
C PRO A 39 13.61 11.14 -0.52
N ALA A 40 12.34 11.54 -0.66
CA ALA A 40 11.69 11.73 -1.95
C ALA A 40 11.93 13.15 -2.45
N ARG A 41 12.30 13.32 -3.72
CA ARG A 41 12.54 14.65 -4.32
C ARG A 41 11.34 15.58 -4.16
N TYR A 42 10.14 15.07 -4.40
CA TYR A 42 8.87 15.74 -4.14
C TYR A 42 7.92 14.80 -3.42
N PHE A 43 7.21 15.34 -2.43
CA PHE A 43 6.05 14.71 -1.81
C PHE A 43 4.87 15.67 -1.93
N LEU A 44 3.88 15.30 -2.74
CA LEU A 44 2.78 16.17 -3.16
C LEU A 44 1.47 15.69 -2.53
N VAL A 45 0.88 16.54 -1.70
CA VAL A 45 -0.44 16.27 -1.10
C VAL A 45 -1.50 16.86 -2.02
N ILE A 46 -2.36 16.00 -2.57
CA ILE A 46 -3.35 16.33 -3.59
C ILE A 46 -4.75 16.17 -2.98
N GLU A 47 -5.55 17.22 -3.01
CA GLU A 47 -6.85 17.25 -2.35
C GLU A 47 -8.03 17.22 -3.31
N THR A 48 -7.82 17.57 -4.60
CA THR A 48 -8.89 17.62 -5.59
C THR A 48 -8.51 16.91 -6.89
N ARG A 49 -9.53 16.45 -7.63
CA ARG A 49 -9.35 15.84 -8.97
C ARG A 49 -8.70 16.80 -9.96
N LYS A 50 -9.03 18.10 -9.85
CA LYS A 50 -8.43 19.15 -10.70
C LYS A 50 -6.94 19.24 -10.45
N GLU A 51 -6.52 19.30 -9.19
CA GLU A 51 -5.10 19.32 -8.82
C GLU A 51 -4.39 18.05 -9.32
N LEU A 52 -5.00 16.87 -9.14
CA LEU A 52 -4.43 15.61 -9.61
C LEU A 52 -4.18 15.63 -11.13
N ALA A 53 -5.16 16.06 -11.92
CA ALA A 53 -5.01 16.15 -13.38
C ALA A 53 -3.88 17.12 -13.76
N GLN A 54 -3.78 18.27 -13.11
CA GLN A 54 -2.73 19.27 -13.35
C GLN A 54 -1.34 18.76 -12.94
N VAL A 55 -1.25 18.04 -11.80
CA VAL A 55 0.00 17.44 -11.33
C VAL A 55 0.46 16.34 -12.30
N LEU A 56 -0.46 15.46 -12.76
CA LEU A 56 -0.11 14.41 -13.74
C LEU A 56 0.40 15.01 -15.06
N ALA A 57 -0.24 16.07 -15.56
CA ALA A 57 0.21 16.79 -16.75
C ALA A 57 1.61 17.41 -16.55
N TRP A 58 1.83 18.06 -15.41
CA TRP A 58 3.14 18.61 -15.06
C TRP A 58 4.22 17.54 -14.98
N LEU A 59 3.95 16.41 -14.33
CA LEU A 59 4.88 15.27 -14.23
C LEU A 59 5.25 14.70 -15.60
N GLN A 60 4.28 14.64 -16.52
CA GLN A 60 4.50 14.19 -17.89
C GLN A 60 5.39 15.16 -18.68
N GLU A 61 5.12 16.47 -18.60
CA GLU A 61 5.91 17.50 -19.26
C GLU A 61 7.36 17.55 -18.77
N GLU A 62 7.57 17.38 -17.47
CA GLU A 62 8.90 17.36 -16.84
C GLU A 62 9.60 16.00 -16.92
N ALA A 63 8.96 15.00 -17.52
CA ALA A 63 9.45 13.62 -17.57
C ALA A 63 9.88 13.08 -16.19
N LEU A 64 9.18 13.48 -15.12
CA LEU A 64 9.47 13.05 -13.76
C LEU A 64 8.76 11.74 -13.44
N PRO A 65 9.49 10.72 -12.97
CA PRO A 65 8.85 9.51 -12.48
C PRO A 65 8.03 9.83 -11.22
N TRP A 66 6.92 9.13 -11.05
CA TRP A 66 6.06 9.31 -9.90
C TRP A 66 5.55 8.00 -9.33
N PHE A 67 5.19 8.03 -8.06
CA PHE A 67 4.60 6.89 -7.36
C PHE A 67 3.42 7.36 -6.51
N LEU A 68 2.27 6.67 -6.63
CA LEU A 68 1.10 6.93 -5.79
C LEU A 68 1.24 6.19 -4.47
N LEU A 69 1.30 6.93 -3.38
CA LEU A 69 1.43 6.41 -2.04
C LEU A 69 0.08 6.39 -1.33
N GLY A 70 -0.32 5.22 -0.84
CA GLY A 70 -1.38 5.10 0.15
C GLY A 70 -0.82 5.28 1.57
N ASN A 71 -0.98 4.26 2.40
CA ASN A 71 -0.45 4.26 3.79
C ASN A 71 1.00 3.74 3.91
N GLY A 72 1.70 3.51 2.82
CA GLY A 72 3.07 2.97 2.84
C GLY A 72 3.21 1.57 3.46
N SER A 73 2.11 0.83 3.56
CA SER A 73 2.04 -0.46 4.26
C SER A 73 2.51 -1.68 3.45
N ASN A 74 2.94 -1.46 2.21
CA ASN A 74 3.50 -2.50 1.34
C ASN A 74 4.69 -1.93 0.53
N LEU A 75 5.47 -1.01 1.13
CA LEU A 75 6.51 -0.27 0.45
C LEU A 75 7.81 -0.30 1.24
N LEU A 76 8.91 -0.53 0.53
CA LEU A 76 10.28 -0.34 1.00
C LEU A 76 10.94 0.71 0.09
N VAL A 77 11.29 1.86 0.64
CA VAL A 77 11.98 2.94 -0.10
C VAL A 77 13.48 2.86 0.17
N GLY A 78 14.31 2.92 -0.86
CA GLY A 78 15.75 2.85 -0.73
C GLY A 78 16.33 3.96 0.17
N ASP A 79 17.48 3.70 0.81
CA ASP A 79 18.12 4.66 1.74
C ASP A 79 18.62 5.93 1.03
N ARG A 80 18.92 5.86 -0.28
CA ARG A 80 19.23 7.04 -1.11
C ARG A 80 18.00 7.78 -1.61
N GLY A 81 16.79 7.28 -1.25
CA GLY A 81 15.53 7.90 -1.55
C GLY A 81 14.99 7.64 -2.96
N TYR A 82 14.07 8.49 -3.38
CA TYR A 82 13.39 8.41 -4.67
C TYR A 82 13.48 9.74 -5.42
N ARG A 83 14.11 9.74 -6.59
CA ARG A 83 14.36 10.93 -7.40
C ARG A 83 13.16 11.40 -8.23
N GLY A 84 11.96 11.01 -7.85
CA GLY A 84 10.70 11.35 -8.47
C GLY A 84 9.75 12.05 -7.51
N ALA A 85 8.47 12.06 -7.88
CA ALA A 85 7.39 12.60 -7.07
C ALA A 85 6.57 11.49 -6.40
N ILE A 86 6.36 11.61 -5.11
CA ILE A 86 5.36 10.83 -4.36
C ILE A 86 4.05 11.61 -4.39
N LEU A 87 2.98 10.99 -4.85
CA LEU A 87 1.64 11.56 -4.85
C LEU A 87 0.86 10.96 -3.67
N HIS A 88 0.31 11.81 -2.82
CA HIS A 88 -0.49 11.41 -1.66
C HIS A 88 -1.89 12.04 -1.76
N LEU A 89 -2.92 11.20 -1.81
CA LEU A 89 -4.30 11.65 -1.94
C LEU A 89 -4.90 12.01 -0.59
N ALA A 90 -5.47 13.23 -0.49
CA ALA A 90 -6.11 13.80 0.68
C ALA A 90 -7.45 14.45 0.30
N GLY A 91 -8.01 15.31 1.12
CA GLY A 91 -9.18 16.12 0.80
C GLY A 91 -10.38 15.30 0.34
N GLU A 92 -10.85 15.53 -0.89
CA GLU A 92 -12.04 14.84 -1.43
C GLU A 92 -11.85 13.33 -1.60
N PHE A 93 -10.59 12.86 -1.72
CA PHE A 93 -10.27 11.44 -1.85
C PHE A 93 -10.39 10.66 -0.53
N LEU A 94 -10.66 11.32 0.59
CA LEU A 94 -10.89 10.67 1.89
C LEU A 94 -12.37 10.44 2.19
N LYS A 95 -13.29 10.99 1.37
CA LYS A 95 -14.72 10.92 1.63
C LYS A 95 -15.24 9.49 1.55
N THR A 96 -16.19 9.19 2.43
CA THR A 96 -16.94 7.92 2.46
C THR A 96 -18.40 8.25 2.60
N GLU A 97 -19.20 7.77 1.68
CA GLU A 97 -20.65 7.97 1.62
C GLU A 97 -21.34 6.60 1.60
N ILE A 98 -22.36 6.43 2.43
CA ILE A 98 -23.12 5.19 2.56
C ILE A 98 -24.54 5.47 2.08
N ASP A 99 -25.00 4.68 1.11
CA ASP A 99 -26.38 4.70 0.60
C ASP A 99 -26.90 3.26 0.58
N GLU A 100 -27.90 2.99 1.42
CA GLU A 100 -28.45 1.65 1.66
C GLU A 100 -27.37 0.60 1.96
N ALA A 101 -27.08 -0.29 1.02
CA ALA A 101 -26.05 -1.35 1.12
C ALA A 101 -24.81 -1.06 0.26
N THR A 102 -24.69 0.17 -0.24
CA THR A 102 -23.58 0.61 -1.10
C THR A 102 -22.72 1.61 -0.36
N ILE A 103 -21.40 1.48 -0.47
CA ILE A 103 -20.44 2.44 0.06
C ILE A 103 -19.61 2.99 -1.10
N ARG A 104 -19.70 4.30 -1.32
CA ARG A 104 -18.77 5.03 -2.19
C ARG A 104 -17.66 5.60 -1.33
N CYS A 105 -16.43 5.20 -1.58
CA CYS A 105 -15.27 5.65 -0.81
C CYS A 105 -14.14 6.12 -1.72
N GLY A 106 -13.50 7.23 -1.33
CA GLY A 106 -12.34 7.78 -2.00
C GLY A 106 -11.10 6.91 -1.81
N ALA A 107 -10.19 6.95 -2.78
CA ALA A 107 -9.01 6.09 -2.82
C ALA A 107 -8.03 6.33 -1.66
N GLY A 108 -8.00 7.54 -1.09
CA GLY A 108 -7.19 7.90 0.07
C GLY A 108 -7.78 7.46 1.41
N ALA A 109 -9.07 7.08 1.46
CA ALA A 109 -9.72 6.66 2.70
C ALA A 109 -9.07 5.37 3.24
N MET A 110 -8.88 5.32 4.57
CA MET A 110 -8.33 4.13 5.22
C MET A 110 -9.31 2.97 5.16
N LEU A 111 -8.87 1.81 4.66
CA LEU A 111 -9.69 0.62 4.52
C LEU A 111 -10.33 0.19 5.86
N SER A 112 -9.58 0.27 6.95
CA SER A 112 -10.07 -0.01 8.30
C SER A 112 -11.16 0.97 8.77
N ALA A 113 -11.08 2.24 8.37
CA ALA A 113 -12.09 3.24 8.68
C ALA A 113 -13.38 2.96 7.89
N VAL A 114 -13.29 2.64 6.60
CA VAL A 114 -14.43 2.25 5.76
C VAL A 114 -15.09 0.97 6.30
N SER A 115 -14.32 -0.04 6.71
CA SER A 115 -14.82 -1.25 7.33
C SER A 115 -15.59 -0.97 8.65
N ARG A 116 -15.09 -0.03 9.46
CA ARG A 116 -15.79 0.40 10.68
C ARG A 116 -17.10 1.12 10.36
N SER A 117 -17.09 2.03 9.39
CA SER A 117 -18.31 2.73 8.94
C SER A 117 -19.36 1.76 8.41
N ALA A 118 -18.95 0.71 7.68
CA ALA A 118 -19.82 -0.37 7.25
C ALA A 118 -20.49 -1.08 8.43
N MET A 119 -19.69 -1.47 9.45
CA MET A 119 -20.20 -2.11 10.68
C MET A 119 -21.19 -1.19 11.42
N GLU A 120 -20.87 0.10 11.55
CA GLU A 120 -21.75 1.08 12.19
C GLU A 120 -23.09 1.25 11.47
N ALA A 121 -23.09 1.07 10.14
CA ALA A 121 -24.31 1.08 9.29
C ALA A 121 -25.02 -0.28 9.22
N GLY A 122 -24.54 -1.33 9.92
CA GLY A 122 -25.10 -2.67 9.85
C GLY A 122 -24.90 -3.35 8.51
N LEU A 123 -23.75 -3.11 7.87
CA LEU A 123 -23.39 -3.68 6.58
C LEU A 123 -22.27 -4.71 6.76
N THR A 124 -22.54 -5.98 6.39
CA THR A 124 -21.60 -7.10 6.42
C THR A 124 -20.87 -7.28 5.09
N GLY A 125 -19.68 -7.84 5.12
CA GLY A 125 -18.83 -8.16 3.96
C GLY A 125 -17.47 -7.48 3.98
N LEU A 126 -17.20 -6.55 4.91
CA LEU A 126 -15.90 -5.88 5.07
C LEU A 126 -15.17 -6.22 6.38
N GLU A 127 -15.61 -7.21 7.14
CA GLU A 127 -15.02 -7.60 8.43
C GLU A 127 -13.55 -7.98 8.27
N PHE A 128 -13.21 -8.69 7.18
CA PHE A 128 -11.84 -9.12 6.85
C PHE A 128 -10.86 -7.94 6.72
N ALA A 129 -11.38 -6.77 6.33
CA ALA A 129 -10.61 -5.59 6.01
C ALA A 129 -10.26 -4.73 7.24
N SER A 130 -10.92 -4.95 8.38
CA SER A 130 -10.82 -4.11 9.58
C SER A 130 -9.40 -3.95 10.13
N GLY A 131 -8.54 -4.94 9.94
CA GLY A 131 -7.15 -4.93 10.38
C GLY A 131 -6.12 -4.64 9.28
N ILE A 132 -6.50 -4.45 8.03
CA ILE A 132 -5.56 -4.18 6.93
C ILE A 132 -5.15 -2.71 6.96
N PRO A 133 -3.83 -2.38 7.11
CA PRO A 133 -3.36 -1.01 7.29
C PRO A 133 -3.14 -0.29 5.94
N GLY A 134 -4.07 -0.40 5.00
CA GLY A 134 -3.99 0.21 3.68
C GLY A 134 -5.09 1.23 3.43
N THR A 135 -4.95 2.01 2.35
CA THR A 135 -6.03 2.84 1.80
C THR A 135 -6.87 2.03 0.80
N ILE A 136 -8.05 2.54 0.48
CA ILE A 136 -8.96 1.95 -0.53
C ILE A 136 -8.23 1.79 -1.88
N GLY A 137 -7.53 2.82 -2.36
CA GLY A 137 -6.79 2.74 -3.63
C GLY A 137 -5.69 1.68 -3.61
N GLY A 138 -4.95 1.57 -2.50
CA GLY A 138 -3.96 0.51 -2.31
C GLY A 138 -4.59 -0.88 -2.23
N ALA A 139 -5.74 -1.00 -1.56
CA ALA A 139 -6.49 -2.24 -1.46
C ALA A 139 -7.02 -2.73 -2.82
N VAL A 140 -7.56 -1.82 -3.63
CA VAL A 140 -8.00 -2.11 -5.00
C VAL A 140 -6.82 -2.53 -5.89
N ARG A 141 -5.69 -1.80 -5.83
CA ARG A 141 -4.49 -2.12 -6.60
C ARG A 141 -3.99 -3.54 -6.33
N MET A 142 -3.97 -3.94 -5.07
CA MET A 142 -3.41 -5.22 -4.62
C MET A 142 -4.46 -6.32 -4.47
N ASN A 143 -5.73 -6.07 -4.75
CA ASN A 143 -6.82 -6.97 -4.35
C ASN A 143 -6.61 -7.44 -2.90
N ALA A 144 -6.53 -6.48 -1.99
CA ALA A 144 -6.19 -6.75 -0.59
C ALA A 144 -7.18 -7.73 0.02
N GLY A 145 -6.67 -8.73 0.71
CA GLY A 145 -7.48 -9.77 1.32
C GLY A 145 -6.84 -10.37 2.55
N ALA A 146 -7.68 -10.86 3.44
CA ALA A 146 -7.34 -11.59 4.64
C ALA A 146 -8.52 -12.49 5.06
N TYR A 147 -8.25 -13.58 5.78
CA TYR A 147 -9.30 -14.42 6.37
C TYR A 147 -10.40 -14.85 5.37
N ASN A 148 -10.00 -15.28 4.17
CA ASN A 148 -10.87 -15.70 3.07
C ASN A 148 -11.76 -14.60 2.46
N GLY A 149 -11.62 -13.34 2.87
CA GLY A 149 -12.22 -12.19 2.22
C GLY A 149 -11.21 -11.41 1.39
N GLU A 150 -11.65 -10.77 0.32
CA GLU A 150 -10.84 -9.89 -0.52
C GLU A 150 -11.69 -8.76 -1.13
N ILE A 151 -11.03 -7.66 -1.50
CA ILE A 151 -11.70 -6.47 -2.05
C ILE A 151 -12.52 -6.79 -3.30
N ALA A 152 -12.04 -7.67 -4.17
CA ALA A 152 -12.77 -8.12 -5.36
C ALA A 152 -14.17 -8.65 -5.04
N GLY A 153 -14.35 -9.29 -3.88
CA GLY A 153 -15.62 -9.88 -3.45
C GLY A 153 -16.73 -8.84 -3.23
N VAL A 154 -16.36 -7.61 -2.89
CA VAL A 154 -17.29 -6.53 -2.54
C VAL A 154 -17.22 -5.33 -3.49
N THR A 155 -16.27 -5.28 -4.42
CA THR A 155 -16.15 -4.19 -5.39
C THR A 155 -17.22 -4.31 -6.46
N GLU A 156 -17.99 -3.25 -6.67
CA GLU A 156 -18.93 -3.09 -7.78
C GLU A 156 -18.27 -2.35 -8.95
N SER A 157 -17.61 -1.21 -8.66
CA SER A 157 -16.92 -0.42 -9.67
C SER A 157 -15.77 0.39 -9.07
N VAL A 158 -14.83 0.77 -9.92
CA VAL A 158 -13.66 1.60 -9.57
C VAL A 158 -13.55 2.73 -10.58
N GLU A 159 -13.51 3.96 -10.09
CA GLU A 159 -13.24 5.14 -10.91
C GLU A 159 -11.74 5.45 -10.85
N VAL A 160 -11.15 5.65 -12.02
CA VAL A 160 -9.72 5.98 -12.17
C VAL A 160 -9.53 7.24 -13.00
N MET A 161 -8.39 7.91 -12.80
CA MET A 161 -7.88 8.94 -13.69
C MET A 161 -6.70 8.38 -14.48
N GLU A 162 -6.76 8.48 -15.79
CA GLU A 162 -5.67 8.13 -16.71
C GLU A 162 -4.62 9.26 -16.73
N PRO A 163 -3.38 9.01 -17.21
CA PRO A 163 -2.31 10.02 -17.21
C PRO A 163 -2.66 11.31 -17.97
N ASP A 164 -3.56 11.23 -18.94
CA ASP A 164 -4.05 12.38 -19.70
C ASP A 164 -5.18 13.17 -19.01
N GLY A 165 -5.49 12.81 -17.76
CA GLY A 165 -6.51 13.46 -16.94
C GLY A 165 -7.95 12.98 -17.19
N ARG A 166 -8.18 12.08 -18.15
CA ARG A 166 -9.51 11.50 -18.39
C ARG A 166 -9.89 10.53 -17.28
N CYS A 167 -11.15 10.61 -16.84
CA CYS A 167 -11.71 9.67 -15.88
C CYS A 167 -12.39 8.51 -16.61
N ARG A 168 -12.22 7.31 -16.06
CA ARG A 168 -12.88 6.09 -16.52
C ARG A 168 -13.40 5.29 -15.33
N VAL A 169 -14.55 4.65 -15.50
CA VAL A 169 -15.09 3.70 -14.53
C VAL A 169 -14.90 2.29 -15.08
N TYR A 170 -14.28 1.44 -14.29
CA TYR A 170 -14.16 0.01 -14.52
C TYR A 170 -15.19 -0.72 -13.65
N ASN A 171 -15.94 -1.65 -14.24
CA ASN A 171 -16.73 -2.60 -13.44
C ASN A 171 -15.82 -3.69 -12.85
N ARG A 172 -16.41 -4.57 -12.02
CA ARG A 172 -15.66 -5.64 -11.33
C ARG A 172 -14.90 -6.57 -12.30
N GLU A 173 -15.51 -6.96 -13.41
CA GLU A 173 -14.90 -7.85 -14.40
C GLU A 173 -13.73 -7.16 -15.10
N GLU A 174 -13.89 -5.90 -15.50
CA GLU A 174 -12.85 -5.10 -16.15
C GLU A 174 -11.65 -4.85 -15.23
N MET A 175 -11.86 -4.86 -13.91
CA MET A 175 -10.77 -4.72 -12.93
C MET A 175 -9.79 -5.89 -12.94
N ALA A 176 -10.15 -7.04 -13.54
CA ALA A 176 -9.29 -8.22 -13.68
C ALA A 176 -8.56 -8.57 -12.37
N PHE A 177 -9.30 -8.59 -11.26
CA PHE A 177 -8.75 -8.93 -9.95
C PHE A 177 -8.19 -10.35 -9.92
N GLY A 178 -7.02 -10.51 -9.34
CA GLY A 178 -6.37 -11.77 -9.07
C GLY A 178 -5.61 -11.73 -7.76
N TYR A 179 -4.85 -12.79 -7.46
CA TYR A 179 -4.05 -12.84 -6.23
C TYR A 179 -3.00 -11.73 -6.23
N ARG A 180 -3.16 -10.76 -5.32
CA ARG A 180 -2.29 -9.58 -5.16
C ARG A 180 -2.12 -8.76 -6.44
N THR A 181 -3.18 -8.68 -7.25
CA THR A 181 -3.16 -7.91 -8.51
C THR A 181 -4.54 -7.42 -8.91
N SER A 182 -4.55 -6.37 -9.73
CA SER A 182 -5.69 -5.85 -10.46
C SER A 182 -5.20 -5.10 -11.70
N ILE A 183 -6.09 -4.68 -12.60
CA ILE A 183 -5.71 -3.96 -13.83
C ILE A 183 -4.93 -2.67 -13.54
N VAL A 184 -5.25 -1.97 -12.45
CA VAL A 184 -4.57 -0.72 -12.06
C VAL A 184 -3.14 -0.94 -11.52
N LYS A 185 -2.71 -2.18 -11.36
CA LYS A 185 -1.29 -2.49 -11.07
C LYS A 185 -0.43 -2.44 -12.32
N THR A 186 -1.01 -2.73 -13.47
CA THR A 186 -0.32 -2.80 -14.77
C THR A 186 -0.53 -1.57 -15.64
N LYS A 187 -1.59 -0.80 -15.38
CA LYS A 187 -1.89 0.46 -16.09
C LYS A 187 -1.44 1.67 -15.29
N PRO A 188 -0.85 2.68 -15.93
CA PRO A 188 -0.43 3.92 -15.28
C PRO A 188 -1.63 4.84 -14.99
N CYS A 189 -2.56 4.40 -14.13
CA CYS A 189 -3.74 5.18 -13.75
C CYS A 189 -3.83 5.32 -12.23
N VAL A 190 -4.54 6.35 -11.76
CA VAL A 190 -4.77 6.65 -10.36
C VAL A 190 -6.20 6.30 -9.99
N VAL A 191 -6.40 5.42 -8.99
CA VAL A 191 -7.73 5.17 -8.44
C VAL A 191 -8.22 6.43 -7.73
N LEU A 192 -9.42 6.89 -8.06
CA LEU A 192 -10.06 8.06 -7.47
C LEU A 192 -11.07 7.68 -6.39
N SER A 193 -11.93 6.72 -6.71
CA SER A 193 -12.96 6.21 -5.81
C SER A 193 -13.34 4.78 -6.16
N THR A 194 -13.96 4.10 -5.20
CA THR A 194 -14.47 2.74 -5.35
C THR A 194 -15.89 2.67 -4.81
N VAL A 195 -16.74 1.97 -5.52
CA VAL A 195 -18.09 1.61 -5.05
C VAL A 195 -18.03 0.16 -4.57
N LEU A 196 -18.37 -0.02 -3.29
CA LEU A 196 -18.44 -1.32 -2.64
C LEU A 196 -19.92 -1.68 -2.43
N LYS A 197 -20.30 -2.90 -2.78
CA LYS A 197 -21.63 -3.43 -2.56
C LYS A 197 -21.60 -4.47 -1.47
N LEU A 198 -22.32 -4.18 -0.40
CA LEU A 198 -22.36 -4.99 0.81
C LEU A 198 -23.77 -5.59 1.02
N GLN A 199 -23.98 -6.25 2.14
CA GLN A 199 -25.27 -6.80 2.52
C GLN A 199 -25.68 -6.26 3.90
N LYS A 200 -26.97 -6.14 4.15
CA LYS A 200 -27.47 -5.82 5.49
C LYS A 200 -27.22 -7.02 6.43
N GLY A 201 -26.74 -6.73 7.62
CA GLY A 201 -26.42 -7.72 8.65
C GLY A 201 -26.70 -7.17 10.05
N ASP A 202 -26.58 -8.03 11.04
CA ASP A 202 -26.67 -7.63 12.45
C ASP A 202 -25.37 -6.97 12.89
N ARG A 203 -25.47 -5.74 13.41
CA ARG A 203 -24.32 -4.93 13.84
C ARG A 203 -23.50 -5.62 14.92
N SER A 204 -24.14 -6.34 15.85
CA SER A 204 -23.45 -7.02 16.94
C SER A 204 -22.64 -8.23 16.43
N GLU A 205 -23.19 -8.98 15.49
CA GLU A 205 -22.49 -10.10 14.85
C GLU A 205 -21.30 -9.62 14.00
N ILE A 206 -21.48 -8.56 13.22
CA ILE A 206 -20.39 -7.92 12.46
C ILE A 206 -19.27 -7.46 13.39
N SER A 207 -19.62 -6.75 14.48
CA SER A 207 -18.66 -6.28 15.47
C SER A 207 -17.92 -7.43 16.15
N ALA A 208 -18.63 -8.51 16.53
CA ALA A 208 -18.03 -9.70 17.13
C ALA A 208 -17.03 -10.36 16.16
N THR A 209 -17.37 -10.50 14.90
CA THR A 209 -16.49 -11.04 13.84
C THR A 209 -15.23 -10.17 13.72
N MET A 210 -15.36 -8.85 13.63
CA MET A 210 -14.21 -7.93 13.54
C MET A 210 -13.30 -8.05 14.78
N GLN A 211 -13.86 -8.18 15.96
CA GLN A 211 -13.09 -8.37 17.21
C GLN A 211 -12.34 -9.69 17.21
N GLU A 212 -12.97 -10.79 16.77
CA GLU A 212 -12.33 -12.09 16.63
C GLU A 212 -11.16 -12.05 15.65
N LEU A 213 -11.36 -11.46 14.45
CA LEU A 213 -10.30 -11.30 13.45
C LEU A 213 -9.15 -10.43 13.95
N SER A 214 -9.46 -9.37 14.69
CA SER A 214 -8.45 -8.51 15.33
C SER A 214 -7.66 -9.27 16.41
N ALA A 215 -8.31 -10.11 17.21
CA ALA A 215 -7.65 -10.94 18.21
C ALA A 215 -6.70 -11.95 17.56
N LYS A 216 -7.17 -12.70 16.53
CA LYS A 216 -6.34 -13.62 15.74
C LYS A 216 -5.12 -12.93 15.13
N ARG A 217 -5.30 -11.68 14.66
CA ARG A 217 -4.21 -10.90 14.08
C ARG A 217 -3.17 -10.54 15.13
N ARG A 218 -3.57 -10.03 16.29
CA ARG A 218 -2.66 -9.71 17.40
C ARG A 218 -1.90 -10.94 17.92
N GLU A 219 -2.56 -12.09 17.96
CA GLU A 219 -1.95 -13.34 18.37
C GLU A 219 -0.85 -13.80 17.40
N LYS A 220 -1.13 -13.72 16.09
CA LYS A 220 -0.28 -14.36 15.05
C LYS A 220 0.72 -13.44 14.37
N GLN A 221 0.52 -12.11 14.39
CA GLN A 221 1.37 -11.17 13.67
C GLN A 221 2.19 -10.29 14.61
N PRO A 222 3.42 -9.90 14.22
CA PRO A 222 4.33 -9.07 15.02
C PRO A 222 3.95 -7.58 14.94
N LEU A 223 2.73 -7.23 15.39
CA LEU A 223 2.17 -5.87 15.25
C LEU A 223 2.89 -4.83 16.10
N GLU A 224 3.69 -5.27 17.07
CA GLU A 224 4.53 -4.44 17.94
C GLU A 224 5.76 -3.86 17.23
N TYR A 225 6.12 -4.39 16.05
CA TYR A 225 7.26 -3.94 15.29
C TYR A 225 6.85 -3.31 13.95
N PRO A 226 7.58 -2.27 13.48
CA PRO A 226 7.41 -1.75 12.13
C PRO A 226 7.69 -2.83 11.09
N SER A 227 6.78 -2.96 10.11
CA SER A 227 6.89 -3.91 9.01
C SER A 227 5.94 -3.51 7.86
N ALA A 228 6.05 -4.14 6.70
CA ALA A 228 5.09 -4.00 5.60
C ALA A 228 4.19 -5.23 5.43
N GLY A 229 3.77 -5.86 6.53
CA GLY A 229 2.94 -7.06 6.47
C GLY A 229 3.73 -8.31 6.07
N SER A 230 3.05 -9.25 5.40
CA SER A 230 3.71 -10.43 4.82
C SER A 230 4.67 -9.98 3.72
N THR A 231 5.94 -10.33 3.88
CA THR A 231 7.01 -9.87 2.99
C THR A 231 7.00 -10.59 1.64
N PHE A 232 6.52 -11.83 1.61
CA PHE A 232 6.53 -12.69 0.42
C PHE A 232 5.12 -13.10 0.02
N LYS A 233 4.89 -13.22 -1.28
CA LYS A 233 3.71 -13.88 -1.84
C LYS A 233 3.67 -15.34 -1.41
N ARG A 234 2.48 -15.93 -1.38
CA ARG A 234 2.32 -17.35 -1.14
C ARG A 234 2.76 -18.14 -2.38
N PRO A 235 3.80 -19.00 -2.31
CA PRO A 235 4.19 -19.86 -3.42
C PRO A 235 3.10 -20.92 -3.68
N GLU A 236 3.02 -21.38 -4.92
CA GLU A 236 2.09 -22.45 -5.28
C GLU A 236 2.39 -23.73 -4.49
N GLY A 237 1.37 -24.30 -3.85
CA GLY A 237 1.50 -25.50 -3.04
C GLY A 237 2.15 -25.31 -1.66
N TYR A 238 2.63 -24.10 -1.31
CA TYR A 238 3.36 -23.85 -0.08
C TYR A 238 2.84 -22.63 0.70
N PHE A 239 3.37 -22.47 1.91
CA PHE A 239 3.23 -21.25 2.72
C PHE A 239 4.60 -20.64 2.95
N ALA A 240 4.82 -19.40 2.52
CA ALA A 240 6.11 -18.73 2.62
C ALA A 240 6.66 -18.73 4.06
N GLY A 241 5.83 -18.34 5.05
CA GLY A 241 6.24 -18.34 6.46
C GLY A 241 6.68 -19.73 6.98
N LYS A 242 6.03 -20.81 6.51
CA LYS A 242 6.43 -22.16 6.89
C LYS A 242 7.77 -22.56 6.26
N LEU A 243 7.98 -22.30 4.97
CA LEU A 243 9.26 -22.56 4.31
C LEU A 243 10.40 -21.80 4.99
N ILE A 244 10.20 -20.55 5.35
CA ILE A 244 11.19 -19.70 6.05
C ILE A 244 11.50 -20.29 7.44
N MET A 245 10.48 -20.73 8.17
CA MET A 245 10.65 -21.39 9.47
C MET A 245 11.42 -22.72 9.34
N ASP A 246 11.01 -23.58 8.39
CA ASP A 246 11.64 -24.89 8.14
C ASP A 246 13.08 -24.72 7.60
N ALA A 247 13.38 -23.59 6.96
CA ALA A 247 14.74 -23.23 6.58
C ALA A 247 15.64 -22.85 7.78
N GLY A 248 15.07 -22.73 8.98
CA GLY A 248 15.81 -22.32 10.19
C GLY A 248 16.08 -20.83 10.25
N LEU A 249 15.28 -20.01 9.57
CA LEU A 249 15.49 -18.57 9.45
C LEU A 249 14.67 -17.75 10.47
N ALA A 250 13.91 -18.37 11.37
CA ALA A 250 13.23 -17.65 12.45
C ALA A 250 14.25 -16.86 13.28
N GLY A 251 14.03 -15.55 13.45
CA GLY A 251 14.95 -14.67 14.17
C GLY A 251 16.23 -14.29 13.41
N ALA A 252 16.44 -14.77 12.17
CA ALA A 252 17.59 -14.37 11.34
C ALA A 252 17.64 -12.86 11.14
N CYS A 253 18.82 -12.26 11.22
CA CYS A 253 19.02 -10.82 11.12
C CYS A 253 19.97 -10.43 9.99
N VAL A 254 19.79 -9.20 9.49
CA VAL A 254 20.76 -8.41 8.74
C VAL A 254 20.66 -6.99 9.28
N GLY A 255 21.73 -6.45 9.84
CA GLY A 255 21.69 -5.17 10.53
C GLY A 255 20.57 -5.07 11.55
N GLY A 256 19.71 -4.07 11.42
CA GLY A 256 18.53 -3.87 12.28
C GLY A 256 17.28 -4.64 11.86
N ALA A 257 17.27 -5.29 10.70
CA ALA A 257 16.13 -6.07 10.20
C ALA A 257 16.18 -7.51 10.75
N GLN A 258 15.00 -8.09 11.03
CA GLN A 258 14.87 -9.44 11.55
C GLN A 258 13.69 -10.18 10.91
N VAL A 259 13.84 -11.49 10.64
CA VAL A 259 12.70 -12.39 10.38
C VAL A 259 11.96 -12.59 11.70
N SER A 260 10.68 -12.25 11.72
CA SER A 260 9.88 -12.38 12.95
C SER A 260 9.79 -13.82 13.41
N GLU A 261 10.10 -14.06 14.69
CA GLU A 261 9.93 -15.38 15.33
C GLU A 261 8.44 -15.72 15.51
N LYS A 262 7.59 -14.71 15.66
CA LYS A 262 6.14 -14.88 15.82
C LYS A 262 5.44 -15.29 14.51
N HIS A 263 5.91 -14.78 13.37
CA HIS A 263 5.43 -15.10 12.03
C HIS A 263 6.56 -14.95 11.02
N CYS A 264 7.18 -16.04 10.63
CA CYS A 264 8.38 -16.03 9.76
C CYS A 264 8.14 -15.44 8.34
N GLY A 265 6.89 -15.26 7.92
CA GLY A 265 6.56 -14.53 6.68
C GLY A 265 6.73 -13.01 6.77
N PHE A 266 7.06 -12.47 7.96
CA PHE A 266 7.28 -11.04 8.20
C PHE A 266 8.75 -10.74 8.41
N VAL A 267 9.27 -9.77 7.66
CA VAL A 267 10.50 -9.05 8.01
C VAL A 267 10.10 -7.82 8.81
N ILE A 268 10.71 -7.62 9.96
CA ILE A 268 10.43 -6.52 10.89
C ILE A 268 11.65 -5.61 11.05
N ASN A 269 11.42 -4.33 11.25
CA ASN A 269 12.43 -3.38 11.71
C ASN A 269 12.55 -3.52 13.24
N ARG A 270 13.53 -4.31 13.67
CA ARG A 270 13.73 -4.66 15.09
C ARG A 270 14.53 -3.61 15.82
N LYS A 271 15.56 -3.03 15.16
CA LYS A 271 16.53 -2.12 15.78
C LYS A 271 17.02 -1.06 14.77
N ASN A 272 16.15 -0.10 14.45
CA ASN A 272 16.51 0.99 13.52
C ASN A 272 17.16 0.47 12.22
N ALA A 273 16.51 -0.50 11.57
CA ALA A 273 16.98 -1.05 10.32
C ALA A 273 17.05 0.03 9.24
N THR A 274 18.04 -0.06 8.38
CA THR A 274 18.07 0.64 7.10
C THR A 274 17.24 -0.12 6.05
N SER A 275 16.88 0.52 4.95
CA SER A 275 16.22 -0.18 3.85
C SER A 275 17.16 -1.21 3.20
N ALA A 276 18.45 -0.97 3.19
CA ALA A 276 19.47 -1.94 2.77
C ALA A 276 19.49 -3.19 3.67
N ASP A 277 19.31 -3.04 5.00
CA ASP A 277 19.20 -4.18 5.92
C ASP A 277 17.97 -5.04 5.59
N VAL A 278 16.81 -4.40 5.38
CA VAL A 278 15.58 -5.10 5.02
C VAL A 278 15.73 -5.82 3.68
N ALA A 279 16.25 -5.13 2.65
CA ALA A 279 16.48 -5.69 1.33
C ALA A 279 17.47 -6.87 1.37
N GLY A 280 18.58 -6.72 2.10
CA GLY A 280 19.58 -7.76 2.28
C GLY A 280 19.02 -8.99 3.01
N LEU A 281 18.14 -8.79 4.00
CA LEU A 281 17.49 -9.89 4.69
C LEU A 281 16.47 -10.61 3.78
N ILE A 282 15.70 -9.88 2.97
CA ILE A 282 14.77 -10.45 1.98
C ILE A 282 15.57 -11.32 0.99
N GLN A 283 16.69 -10.83 0.48
CA GLN A 283 17.57 -11.57 -0.42
C GLN A 283 18.08 -12.86 0.23
N LYS A 284 18.67 -12.77 1.44
CA LYS A 284 19.16 -13.92 2.20
C LYS A 284 18.07 -14.98 2.40
N VAL A 285 16.85 -14.57 2.75
CA VAL A 285 15.72 -15.49 2.93
C VAL A 285 15.38 -16.18 1.61
N THR A 286 15.29 -15.43 0.52
CA THR A 286 14.97 -15.99 -0.81
C THR A 286 16.01 -17.01 -1.26
N GLU A 287 17.28 -16.68 -1.15
CA GLU A 287 18.41 -17.57 -1.53
C GLU A 287 18.40 -18.84 -0.67
N THR A 288 18.29 -18.72 0.66
CA THR A 288 18.30 -19.89 1.56
C THR A 288 17.12 -20.82 1.32
N VAL A 289 15.92 -20.29 1.08
CA VAL A 289 14.72 -21.12 0.78
C VAL A 289 14.89 -21.81 -0.58
N GLN A 290 15.41 -21.09 -1.59
CA GLN A 290 15.71 -21.66 -2.90
C GLN A 290 16.72 -22.80 -2.80
N GLU A 291 17.82 -22.62 -2.06
CA GLU A 291 18.85 -23.63 -1.87
C GLU A 291 18.32 -24.88 -1.16
N LYS A 292 17.52 -24.71 -0.11
CA LYS A 292 17.04 -25.82 0.71
C LYS A 292 15.87 -26.59 0.13
N PHE A 293 14.97 -25.90 -0.57
CA PHE A 293 13.68 -26.48 -1.00
C PHE A 293 13.43 -26.38 -2.50
N GLY A 294 14.28 -25.69 -3.27
CA GLY A 294 14.06 -25.45 -4.70
C GLY A 294 12.89 -24.53 -5.00
N VAL A 295 12.38 -23.79 -4.00
CA VAL A 295 11.23 -22.89 -4.13
C VAL A 295 11.70 -21.45 -4.12
N THR A 296 11.39 -20.69 -5.17
CA THR A 296 11.68 -19.25 -5.24
C THR A 296 10.59 -18.47 -4.52
N LEU A 297 10.96 -17.72 -3.48
CA LEU A 297 10.07 -16.78 -2.83
C LEU A 297 10.04 -15.45 -3.60
N GLU A 298 8.84 -15.01 -3.98
CA GLU A 298 8.64 -13.71 -4.63
C GLU A 298 8.25 -12.67 -3.57
N PRO A 299 8.97 -11.54 -3.44
CA PRO A 299 8.57 -10.45 -2.55
C PRO A 299 7.20 -9.89 -2.94
N GLU A 300 6.32 -9.68 -1.95
CA GLU A 300 5.06 -8.93 -2.11
C GLU A 300 5.30 -7.42 -1.93
N VAL A 301 6.28 -7.07 -1.10
CA VAL A 301 6.69 -5.69 -0.82
C VAL A 301 7.25 -5.04 -2.08
N ILE A 302 6.81 -3.81 -2.34
CA ILE A 302 7.26 -3.00 -3.48
C ILE A 302 8.55 -2.29 -3.09
N PHE A 303 9.59 -2.44 -3.92
CA PHE A 303 10.85 -1.70 -3.80
C PHE A 303 10.75 -0.43 -4.62
N LEU A 304 11.05 0.72 -4.03
CA LEU A 304 11.02 2.03 -4.68
C LEU A 304 12.31 2.80 -4.43
N GLY A 305 12.86 3.43 -5.47
CA GLY A 305 14.03 4.29 -5.36
C GLY A 305 15.34 3.53 -5.50
N ASP A 306 16.39 4.11 -4.92
CA ASP A 306 17.78 3.68 -5.12
C ASP A 306 18.27 2.88 -3.90
N PHE A 307 18.63 1.60 -4.14
CA PHE A 307 19.16 0.64 -3.16
C PHE A 307 20.65 0.38 -3.33
N GLU A 308 21.31 1.01 -4.31
CA GLU A 308 22.75 0.85 -4.50
C GLU A 308 23.54 1.41 -3.31
N LYS A 309 24.61 0.68 -2.93
CA LYS A 309 25.47 1.03 -1.78
C LYS A 309 26.46 2.14 -2.12
#